data_63f6cf8a05b82132c9c1ab97d948f552
#
_entry.id   63f6cf8a05b82132c9c1ab97d948f552
#
_cell.length_a   1.000
_cell.length_b   1.000
_cell.length_c   1.000
_cell.angle_alpha   90.00
_cell.angle_beta   90.00
_cell.angle_gamma   90.00
#
_symmetry.space_group_name_H-M   'P 1'
#
loop_
_entity.id
_entity.type
_entity.pdbx_description
1 polymer ?
#
loop_
_entity_poly.entity_id
_entity_poly.type
_entity_poly.pdbx_seq_one_letter_code
_entity_poly.pdbx_strand_id
1 'polypeptide(L)'
;MLKFTGNCLIVPWDFSEMALAALKTSVAMVDDRAKIKVIHVGQIPTSTEPTVIWDTITEQSIQEYASKSFQKTVADHPELSGLELVTLFGDPGFAITDYAQEIAAELIVISSHGRRGLSRLFMGSVAERVVRLAQVPVLVLRGPAD
;
A
#
# COMPACT_ATOMS: atom_id res chain seq x y z
N MET A 1 -3.24 8.43 21.73
CA MET A 1 -3.22 8.21 20.28
C MET A 1 -1.80 8.37 19.76
N LEU A 2 -1.37 7.46 18.91
CA LEU A 2 -0.05 7.51 18.30
C LEU A 2 0.04 8.69 17.32
N LYS A 3 1.11 9.46 17.41
CA LYS A 3 1.37 10.60 16.54
C LYS A 3 2.66 10.37 15.76
N PHE A 4 2.64 10.75 14.49
CA PHE A 4 3.82 10.74 13.65
C PHE A 4 4.30 12.19 13.46
N THR A 5 5.52 12.45 13.90
CA THR A 5 6.13 13.78 13.84
C THR A 5 7.18 13.92 12.74
N GLY A 6 7.43 12.87 11.99
CA GLY A 6 8.35 12.90 10.86
C GLY A 6 7.75 13.60 9.63
N ASN A 7 8.45 13.45 8.51
CA ASN A 7 8.11 14.14 7.26
C ASN A 7 7.50 13.23 6.20
N CYS A 8 7.75 11.93 6.25
CA CYS A 8 7.27 11.02 5.23
C CYS A 8 6.99 9.64 5.80
N LEU A 9 5.77 9.15 5.62
CA LEU A 9 5.41 7.78 5.89
C LEU A 9 4.76 7.14 4.66
N ILE A 10 4.95 5.84 4.53
CA ILE A 10 4.40 5.05 3.43
C ILE A 10 3.29 4.15 3.95
N VAL A 11 2.20 4.07 3.20
CA VAL A 11 1.10 3.13 3.46
C VAL A 11 0.91 2.28 2.20
N PRO A 12 1.30 0.99 2.24
CA PRO A 12 1.01 0.07 1.15
C PRO A 12 -0.50 -0.14 0.97
N TRP A 13 -0.93 -0.19 -0.28
CA TRP A 13 -2.34 -0.24 -0.66
C TRP A 13 -2.61 -1.39 -1.62
N ASP A 14 -3.51 -2.31 -1.24
CA ASP A 14 -3.89 -3.47 -2.05
C ASP A 14 -5.40 -3.55 -2.29
N PHE A 15 -6.13 -2.45 -2.09
CA PHE A 15 -7.58 -2.35 -2.23
C PHE A 15 -8.38 -3.18 -1.20
N SER A 16 -7.74 -3.70 -0.15
CA SER A 16 -8.41 -4.43 0.91
C SER A 16 -8.97 -3.49 1.97
N GLU A 17 -9.95 -3.98 2.73
CA GLU A 17 -10.49 -3.25 3.88
C GLU A 17 -9.43 -3.04 4.96
N MET A 18 -8.49 -3.97 5.08
CA MET A 18 -7.38 -3.87 6.02
C MET A 18 -6.44 -2.73 5.65
N ALA A 19 -6.15 -2.58 4.35
CA ALA A 19 -5.36 -1.45 3.87
C ALA A 19 -6.09 -0.12 4.09
N LEU A 20 -7.41 -0.11 3.90
CA LEU A 20 -8.21 1.08 4.19
C LEU A 20 -8.14 1.46 5.66
N ALA A 21 -8.25 0.49 6.57
CA ALA A 21 -8.12 0.74 8.01
C ALA A 21 -6.72 1.29 8.34
N ALA A 22 -5.67 0.72 7.76
CA ALA A 22 -4.30 1.21 7.96
C ALA A 22 -4.14 2.65 7.46
N LEU A 23 -4.74 2.96 6.31
CA LEU A 23 -4.68 4.31 5.76
C LEU A 23 -5.42 5.32 6.64
N LYS A 24 -6.61 4.97 7.11
CA LYS A 24 -7.36 5.83 8.05
C LYS A 24 -6.59 6.07 9.34
N THR A 25 -5.96 5.03 9.89
CA THR A 25 -5.12 5.18 11.08
C THR A 25 -3.96 6.13 10.79
N SER A 26 -3.31 6.00 9.63
CA SER A 26 -2.20 6.86 9.23
C SER A 26 -2.62 8.32 9.10
N VAL A 27 -3.79 8.58 8.51
CA VAL A 27 -4.34 9.94 8.42
C VAL A 27 -4.54 10.54 9.81
N ALA A 28 -5.01 9.75 10.77
CA ALA A 28 -5.20 10.20 12.15
C ALA A 28 -3.88 10.45 12.90
N MET A 29 -2.78 9.87 12.43
CA MET A 29 -1.45 10.02 13.05
C MET A 29 -0.70 11.28 12.64
N VAL A 30 -1.04 11.86 11.48
CA VAL A 30 -0.30 13.00 10.91
C VAL A 30 -1.06 14.30 11.10
N ASP A 31 -0.33 15.40 11.11
CA ASP A 31 -0.90 16.74 11.07
C ASP A 31 -1.14 17.25 9.64
N ASP A 32 -0.45 16.67 8.67
CA ASP A 32 -0.52 17.05 7.26
C ASP A 32 -0.53 15.79 6.39
N ARG A 33 -1.55 15.63 5.56
CA ARG A 33 -1.71 14.49 4.66
C ARG A 33 -0.63 14.42 3.59
N ALA A 34 0.03 15.54 3.29
CA ALA A 34 1.14 15.53 2.35
C ALA A 34 2.30 14.64 2.80
N LYS A 35 2.36 14.31 4.09
CA LYS A 35 3.36 13.40 4.65
C LYS A 35 3.10 11.94 4.29
N ILE A 36 1.90 11.59 3.82
CA ILE A 36 1.51 10.21 3.52
C ILE A 36 1.75 9.92 2.04
N LYS A 37 2.47 8.84 1.77
CA LYS A 37 2.63 8.28 0.42
C LYS A 37 1.91 6.93 0.37
N VAL A 38 0.84 6.85 -0.41
CA VAL A 38 0.08 5.62 -0.61
C VAL A 38 0.66 4.88 -1.80
N ILE A 39 1.07 3.65 -1.59
CA ILE A 39 1.85 2.88 -2.58
C ILE A 39 1.11 1.61 -2.95
N HIS A 40 0.84 1.43 -4.23
CA HIS A 40 0.32 0.19 -4.78
C HIS A 40 1.38 -0.49 -5.64
N VAL A 41 1.55 -1.78 -5.49
CA VAL A 41 2.46 -2.55 -6.34
C VAL A 41 1.64 -3.34 -7.34
N GLY A 42 1.67 -2.90 -8.60
CA GLY A 42 0.97 -3.56 -9.69
C GLY A 42 1.70 -4.82 -10.14
N GLN A 43 0.92 -5.75 -10.66
CA GLN A 43 1.45 -6.98 -11.22
C GLN A 43 1.14 -7.02 -12.71
N ILE A 44 2.18 -7.20 -13.53
CA ILE A 44 1.97 -7.46 -14.96
C ILE A 44 1.77 -8.96 -15.09
N PRO A 45 0.63 -9.41 -15.65
CA PRO A 45 0.41 -10.84 -15.84
C PRO A 45 1.52 -11.44 -16.69
N THR A 46 2.15 -12.50 -16.18
CA THR A 46 3.08 -13.31 -16.96
C THR A 46 2.32 -14.51 -17.48
N SER A 47 2.11 -14.57 -18.79
CA SER A 47 1.56 -15.75 -19.43
C SER A 47 2.50 -16.18 -20.54
N THR A 48 2.62 -17.46 -20.71
CA THR A 48 3.39 -18.06 -21.81
C THR A 48 2.56 -18.23 -23.06
N GLU A 49 1.24 -17.94 -23.01
CA GLU A 49 0.37 -18.07 -24.17
C GLU A 49 0.22 -16.75 -24.91
N PRO A 50 0.52 -16.72 -26.21
CA PRO A 50 0.31 -15.51 -27.01
C PRO A 50 -1.20 -15.33 -27.24
N THR A 51 -1.85 -14.59 -26.39
CA THR A 51 -3.24 -14.19 -26.60
C THR A 51 -3.29 -12.71 -26.97
N VAL A 52 -4.26 -12.35 -27.79
CA VAL A 52 -4.47 -10.99 -28.32
C VAL A 52 -4.68 -9.94 -27.20
N ILE A 53 -4.89 -10.41 -25.96
CA ILE A 53 -5.18 -9.58 -24.79
C ILE A 53 -3.94 -8.80 -24.32
N TRP A 54 -2.75 -9.20 -24.72
CA TRP A 54 -1.48 -8.63 -24.25
C TRP A 54 -1.24 -7.20 -24.69
N ASP A 55 -1.75 -6.82 -25.86
CA ASP A 55 -1.57 -5.46 -26.38
C ASP A 55 -2.31 -4.40 -25.56
N THR A 56 -3.19 -4.81 -24.65
CA THR A 56 -4.01 -3.88 -23.87
C THR A 56 -3.60 -3.76 -22.39
N ILE A 57 -2.75 -4.67 -21.87
CA ILE A 57 -2.31 -4.65 -20.48
C ILE A 57 -0.87 -4.15 -20.42
N THR A 58 -0.71 -2.88 -20.09
CA THR A 58 0.59 -2.23 -19.93
C THR A 58 0.74 -1.72 -18.50
N GLU A 59 1.96 -1.36 -18.12
CA GLU A 59 2.17 -0.68 -16.84
C GLU A 59 1.30 0.56 -16.73
N GLN A 60 1.20 1.32 -17.81
CA GLN A 60 0.37 2.53 -17.85
C GLN A 60 -1.11 2.20 -17.60
N SER A 61 -1.67 1.16 -18.23
CA SER A 61 -3.07 0.80 -18.05
C SER A 61 -3.35 0.32 -16.61
N ILE A 62 -2.42 -0.41 -16.02
CA ILE A 62 -2.51 -0.85 -14.62
C ILE A 62 -2.48 0.35 -13.68
N GLN A 63 -1.56 1.28 -13.91
CA GLN A 63 -1.43 2.50 -13.13
C GLN A 63 -2.70 3.35 -13.19
N GLU A 64 -3.26 3.55 -14.38
CA GLU A 64 -4.49 4.32 -14.57
C GLU A 64 -5.68 3.67 -13.87
N TYR A 65 -5.81 2.35 -14.00
CA TYR A 65 -6.89 1.62 -13.33
C TYR A 65 -6.77 1.72 -11.81
N ALA A 66 -5.56 1.52 -11.28
CA ALA A 66 -5.31 1.60 -9.84
C ALA A 66 -5.61 3.01 -9.30
N SER A 67 -5.17 4.05 -10.01
CA SER A 67 -5.43 5.44 -9.62
C SER A 67 -6.91 5.76 -9.61
N LYS A 68 -7.65 5.34 -10.63
CA LYS A 68 -9.10 5.56 -10.70
C LYS A 68 -9.83 4.83 -9.59
N SER A 69 -9.45 3.57 -9.32
CA SER A 69 -10.07 2.79 -8.26
C SER A 69 -9.79 3.40 -6.89
N PHE A 70 -8.58 3.89 -6.67
CA PHE A 70 -8.21 4.58 -5.43
C PHE A 70 -9.01 5.87 -5.25
N GLN A 71 -9.18 6.66 -6.31
CA GLN A 71 -9.95 7.90 -6.24
C GLN A 71 -11.43 7.65 -5.93
N LYS A 72 -11.99 6.53 -6.35
CA LYS A 72 -13.34 6.13 -5.92
C LYS A 72 -13.40 5.89 -4.42
N THR A 73 -12.39 5.23 -3.87
CA THR A 73 -12.28 5.03 -2.43
C THR A 73 -12.18 6.37 -1.70
N VAL A 74 -11.37 7.29 -2.20
CA VAL A 74 -11.23 8.63 -1.62
C VAL A 74 -12.56 9.38 -1.64
N ALA A 75 -13.33 9.26 -2.73
CA ALA A 75 -14.65 9.90 -2.85
C ALA A 75 -15.62 9.38 -1.78
N ASP A 76 -15.55 8.08 -1.47
CA ASP A 76 -16.41 7.46 -0.46
C ASP A 76 -15.94 7.73 0.98
N HIS A 77 -14.70 8.21 1.15
CA HIS A 77 -14.09 8.47 2.46
C HIS A 77 -13.45 9.85 2.47
N PRO A 78 -14.23 10.91 2.78
CA PRO A 78 -13.74 12.30 2.72
C PRO A 78 -12.50 12.56 3.56
N GLU A 79 -12.29 11.80 4.63
CA GLU A 79 -11.08 11.90 5.47
C GLU A 79 -9.79 11.59 4.71
N LEU A 80 -9.91 10.92 3.54
CA LEU A 80 -8.76 10.58 2.69
C LEU A 80 -8.52 11.61 1.58
N SER A 81 -9.30 12.69 1.52
CA SER A 81 -9.18 13.63 0.41
C SER A 81 -7.79 14.26 0.35
N GLY A 82 -7.30 14.44 -0.87
CA GLY A 82 -5.96 14.96 -1.12
C GLY A 82 -4.88 13.89 -1.24
N LEU A 83 -5.17 12.64 -0.91
CA LEU A 83 -4.22 11.55 -1.07
C LEU A 83 -4.19 11.06 -2.51
N GLU A 84 -2.99 10.75 -2.98
CA GLU A 84 -2.77 10.22 -4.32
C GLU A 84 -2.06 8.87 -4.23
N LEU A 85 -2.31 8.02 -5.22
CA LEU A 85 -1.71 6.69 -5.28
C LEU A 85 -0.48 6.70 -6.19
N VAL A 86 0.62 6.19 -5.67
CA VAL A 86 1.82 5.90 -6.48
C VAL A 86 1.81 4.41 -6.78
N THR A 87 1.91 4.06 -8.05
CA THR A 87 1.96 2.66 -8.48
C THR A 87 3.38 2.28 -8.84
N LEU A 88 3.86 1.22 -8.20
CA LEU A 88 5.15 0.58 -8.46
C LEU A 88 4.91 -0.78 -9.09
N PHE A 89 5.95 -1.40 -9.59
CA PHE A 89 5.88 -2.73 -10.20
C PHE A 89 6.99 -3.61 -9.65
N GLY A 90 6.76 -4.91 -9.64
CA GLY A 90 7.73 -5.88 -9.20
C GLY A 90 7.25 -6.67 -7.99
N ASP A 91 8.18 -7.25 -7.24
CA ASP A 91 7.85 -7.95 -6.01
C ASP A 91 7.41 -6.96 -4.94
N PRO A 92 6.22 -7.14 -4.34
CA PRO A 92 5.69 -6.15 -3.40
C PRO A 92 6.61 -5.83 -2.22
N GLY A 93 7.21 -6.85 -1.62
CA GLY A 93 8.10 -6.64 -0.46
C GLY A 93 9.31 -5.78 -0.82
N PHE A 94 10.00 -6.12 -1.91
CA PHE A 94 11.15 -5.33 -2.37
C PHE A 94 10.74 -3.97 -2.91
N ALA A 95 9.67 -3.89 -3.69
CA ALA A 95 9.24 -2.62 -4.26
C ALA A 95 8.93 -1.59 -3.18
N ILE A 96 8.21 -2.00 -2.13
CA ILE A 96 7.85 -1.11 -1.02
C ILE A 96 9.11 -0.67 -0.26
N THR A 97 9.97 -1.59 0.11
CA THR A 97 11.14 -1.28 0.94
C THR A 97 12.19 -0.50 0.18
N ASP A 98 12.40 -0.79 -1.10
CA ASP A 98 13.31 -0.02 -1.96
C ASP A 98 12.81 1.40 -2.15
N TYR A 99 11.52 1.57 -2.40
CA TYR A 99 10.92 2.90 -2.55
C TYR A 99 11.00 3.70 -1.25
N ALA A 100 10.77 3.05 -0.11
CA ALA A 100 10.90 3.70 1.19
C ALA A 100 12.31 4.27 1.40
N GLN A 101 13.32 3.52 0.99
CA GLN A 101 14.70 3.97 1.06
C GLN A 101 14.97 5.10 0.07
N GLU A 102 14.49 4.97 -1.16
CA GLU A 102 14.67 5.95 -2.22
C GLU A 102 14.14 7.34 -1.84
N ILE A 103 12.95 7.39 -1.25
CA ILE A 103 12.32 8.66 -0.86
C ILE A 103 12.64 9.10 0.58
N ALA A 104 13.51 8.36 1.25
CA ALA A 104 13.87 8.60 2.65
C ALA A 104 12.65 8.62 3.58
N ALA A 105 11.76 7.65 3.41
CA ALA A 105 10.61 7.48 4.30
C ALA A 105 11.09 7.16 5.71
N GLU A 106 10.36 7.63 6.70
CA GLU A 106 10.72 7.48 8.11
C GLU A 106 9.87 6.42 8.81
N LEU A 107 8.83 5.95 8.15
CA LEU A 107 7.92 4.93 8.71
C LEU A 107 7.15 4.25 7.58
N ILE A 108 6.96 2.95 7.71
CA ILE A 108 6.00 2.20 6.88
C ILE A 108 4.87 1.76 7.81
N VAL A 109 3.62 2.07 7.43
CA VAL A 109 2.42 1.62 8.15
C VAL A 109 1.71 0.61 7.27
N ILE A 110 1.65 -0.64 7.70
CA ILE A 110 1.11 -1.73 6.90
C ILE A 110 0.15 -2.57 7.72
N SER A 111 -0.91 -3.06 7.08
CA SER A 111 -1.80 -4.04 7.71
C SER A 111 -1.13 -5.40 7.78
N SER A 112 -1.41 -6.14 8.83
CA SER A 112 -0.84 -7.49 9.01
C SER A 112 -1.33 -8.49 7.98
N HIS A 113 -2.50 -8.24 7.37
CA HIS A 113 -3.11 -9.07 6.34
C HIS A 113 -3.57 -8.21 5.18
N GLY A 114 -3.55 -8.79 3.96
CA GLY A 114 -4.07 -8.17 2.76
C GLY A 114 -5.38 -8.79 2.32
N ARG A 115 -5.56 -8.90 1.00
CA ARG A 115 -6.82 -9.36 0.38
C ARG A 115 -7.20 -10.81 0.72
N ARG A 116 -6.25 -11.64 1.16
CA ARG A 116 -6.48 -13.07 1.38
C ARG A 116 -6.90 -13.43 2.80
N GLY A 117 -7.06 -12.47 3.69
CA GLY A 117 -7.63 -12.68 5.01
C GLY A 117 -7.17 -13.94 5.74
N LEU A 118 -5.88 -14.05 6.03
CA LEU A 118 -5.33 -15.20 6.75
C LEU A 118 -5.69 -15.15 8.23
N SER A 119 -5.57 -16.30 8.90
CA SER A 119 -5.77 -16.44 10.33
C SER A 119 -4.98 -15.40 11.14
N ARG A 120 -5.51 -15.00 12.30
CA ARG A 120 -4.85 -14.06 13.23
C ARG A 120 -3.46 -14.52 13.69
N LEU A 121 -3.16 -15.82 13.57
CA LEU A 121 -1.87 -16.36 13.99
C LEU A 121 -0.75 -16.09 12.99
N PHE A 122 -1.07 -15.68 11.79
CA PHE A 122 -0.09 -15.49 10.72
C PHE A 122 -0.15 -14.10 10.17
N MET A 123 1.01 -13.50 9.98
CA MET A 123 1.17 -12.26 9.23
C MET A 123 1.09 -12.56 7.73
N GLY A 124 0.48 -11.66 6.95
CA GLY A 124 0.43 -11.81 5.51
C GLY A 124 1.82 -11.80 4.89
N SER A 125 1.97 -12.40 3.71
CA SER A 125 3.26 -12.55 3.05
C SER A 125 3.94 -11.22 2.75
N VAL A 126 3.19 -10.21 2.31
CA VAL A 126 3.76 -8.89 2.01
C VAL A 126 4.21 -8.20 3.29
N ALA A 127 3.37 -8.20 4.33
CA ALA A 127 3.72 -7.59 5.62
C ALA A 127 4.96 -8.25 6.22
N GLU A 128 5.06 -9.57 6.18
CA GLU A 128 6.22 -10.29 6.68
C GLU A 128 7.49 -9.89 5.93
N ARG A 129 7.43 -9.83 4.61
CA ARG A 129 8.59 -9.45 3.79
C ARG A 129 8.99 -8.00 4.04
N VAL A 130 8.03 -7.10 4.16
CA VAL A 130 8.32 -5.70 4.48
C VAL A 130 9.02 -5.59 5.83
N VAL A 131 8.52 -6.28 6.86
CA VAL A 131 9.15 -6.28 8.19
C VAL A 131 10.58 -6.81 8.12
N ARG A 132 10.81 -7.85 7.33
CA ARG A 132 12.13 -8.48 7.20
C ARG A 132 13.12 -7.61 6.43
N LEU A 133 12.67 -6.93 5.39
CA LEU A 133 13.54 -6.22 4.44
C LEU A 133 13.70 -4.73 4.76
N ALA A 134 12.76 -4.12 5.49
CA ALA A 134 12.76 -2.68 5.73
C ALA A 134 13.97 -2.22 6.53
N GLN A 135 14.51 -1.09 6.13
CA GLN A 135 15.59 -0.41 6.87
C GLN A 135 15.05 0.81 7.64
N VAL A 136 13.74 0.99 7.64
CA VAL A 136 13.04 2.02 8.40
C VAL A 136 12.05 1.34 9.34
N PRO A 137 11.59 2.00 10.39
CA PRO A 137 10.58 1.44 11.28
C PRO A 137 9.32 1.02 10.52
N VAL A 138 8.72 -0.09 10.95
CA VAL A 138 7.48 -0.61 10.38
C VAL A 138 6.44 -0.74 11.48
N LEU A 139 5.33 -0.06 11.32
CA LEU A 139 4.17 -0.22 12.19
C LEU A 139 3.20 -1.18 11.52
N VAL A 140 3.04 -2.36 12.12
CA VAL A 140 2.12 -3.38 11.63
C VAL A 140 0.81 -3.26 12.38
N LEU A 141 -0.27 -2.99 11.66
CA LEU A 141 -1.60 -2.86 12.24
C LEU A 141 -2.35 -4.18 12.10
N ARG A 142 -2.82 -4.69 13.22
CA ARG A 142 -3.65 -5.89 13.21
C ARG A 142 -5.08 -5.52 12.88
N GLY A 143 -5.75 -6.40 12.14
CA GLY A 143 -7.14 -6.23 11.86
C GLY A 143 -8.01 -6.44 13.08
N PRO A 144 -9.31 -6.16 12.96
CA PRO A 144 -10.25 -6.40 14.05
C PRO A 144 -10.23 -7.87 14.42
N ALA A 145 -10.40 -8.12 15.72
CA ALA A 145 -10.53 -9.48 16.24
C ALA A 145 -11.84 -10.09 15.72
N ASP A 146 -11.75 -11.25 15.10
CA ASP A 146 -12.92 -12.02 14.70
C ASP A 146 -13.62 -12.62 15.92
#